data_6dcafb0f422863e7dd809589aa115203
#
_entry.id   6dcafb0f422863e7dd809589aa115203
#
_cell.length_a   1.000
_cell.length_b   1.000
_cell.length_c   1.000
_cell.angle_alpha   90.00
_cell.angle_beta   90.00
_cell.angle_gamma   90.00
#
_symmetry.space_group_name_H-M   'P 1'
#
loop_
_entity.id
_entity.type
_entity.pdbx_description
1 polymer ?
#
loop_
_entity_poly.entity_id
_entity_poly.type
_entity_poly.pdbx_seq_one_letter_code
_entity_poly.pdbx_strand_id
1 'polypeptide(L)'
;LHMDPYWSDDTTLPYVRYEGHERFSETRFKKYLKELFVPMAEYFISKGMYVVMRPPGVCPHAGDTEDNRYLGIELGDSYQEFLLKVWDIVSQNAVVKNNPGIMFELANEPVHIKGTDGKYGGDGDACFINMQKYFQAIVDKIRGNACNNIIWVPGLGWQSQYSGYKDHRIEGGNIGFAVHCYPGWYGSDAEQDSGEGNGSSTGGGYEPFQRGWDKQVG
;
A
#
# COMPACT_ATOMS: atom_id res chain seq x y z
N LEU A 1 8.99 7.05 -2.52
CA LEU A 1 8.50 8.22 -3.24
C LEU A 1 6.99 8.12 -3.39
N HIS A 2 6.26 8.90 -2.62
CA HIS A 2 4.81 8.99 -2.69
C HIS A 2 4.44 9.89 -3.87
N MET A 3 3.74 9.34 -4.86
CA MET A 3 3.42 10.05 -6.10
C MET A 3 2.16 10.91 -5.94
N ASP A 4 2.14 11.73 -4.91
CA ASP A 4 0.98 12.55 -4.56
C ASP A 4 0.97 13.88 -5.34
N PRO A 5 -0.09 14.18 -6.11
CA PRO A 5 -0.19 15.40 -6.90
C PRO A 5 -0.60 16.65 -6.09
N TYR A 6 -0.64 16.60 -4.79
CA TYR A 6 -1.07 17.72 -3.94
C TYR A 6 -0.20 18.96 -4.04
N TRP A 7 1.01 18.83 -4.53
CA TRP A 7 1.93 19.96 -4.72
C TRP A 7 1.78 20.58 -6.11
N SER A 8 0.66 20.28 -6.78
CA SER A 8 0.38 20.88 -8.05
C SER A 8 0.11 22.36 -7.87
N ASP A 9 0.58 23.13 -8.80
CA ASP A 9 0.21 24.52 -9.06
C ASP A 9 -1.29 24.71 -9.35
N ASP A 10 -2.07 23.63 -9.38
CA ASP A 10 -3.53 23.64 -9.53
C ASP A 10 -4.20 24.00 -8.21
N THR A 11 -4.21 25.29 -7.91
CA THR A 11 -4.88 25.86 -6.75
C THR A 11 -6.41 25.79 -6.80
N THR A 12 -6.97 25.31 -7.92
CA THR A 12 -8.43 25.19 -8.07
C THR A 12 -9.00 23.95 -7.37
N LEU A 13 -8.14 22.99 -7.02
CA LEU A 13 -8.56 21.79 -6.30
C LEU A 13 -8.30 21.98 -4.81
N PRO A 14 -9.34 21.95 -3.96
CA PRO A 14 -9.13 21.97 -2.52
C PRO A 14 -8.32 20.74 -2.11
N TYR A 15 -7.47 20.92 -1.11
CA TYR A 15 -6.77 19.81 -0.47
C TYR A 15 -7.78 18.86 0.15
N VAL A 16 -7.77 17.61 -0.28
CA VAL A 16 -8.61 16.56 0.26
C VAL A 16 -7.74 15.42 0.72
N ARG A 17 -7.67 15.25 2.01
CA ARG A 17 -6.72 14.35 2.67
C ARG A 17 -6.92 12.87 2.32
N TYR A 18 -8.16 12.45 2.07
CA TYR A 18 -8.52 11.04 1.94
C TYR A 18 -9.26 10.67 0.64
N GLU A 19 -9.67 11.66 -0.12
CA GLU A 19 -10.44 11.47 -1.37
C GLU A 19 -9.55 11.62 -2.63
N GLY A 20 -8.24 11.35 -2.49
CA GLY A 20 -7.28 11.57 -3.57
C GLY A 20 -7.59 10.81 -4.86
N HIS A 21 -8.17 9.61 -4.74
CA HIS A 21 -8.51 8.78 -5.89
C HIS A 21 -9.75 9.26 -6.65
N GLU A 22 -10.73 9.87 -5.99
CA GLU A 22 -11.96 10.37 -6.63
C GLU A 22 -11.68 11.57 -7.55
N ARG A 23 -10.58 12.27 -7.31
CA ARG A 23 -10.15 13.44 -8.09
C ARG A 23 -8.98 13.13 -9.01
N PHE A 24 -8.70 11.88 -9.22
CA PHE A 24 -7.59 11.46 -10.07
C PHE A 24 -7.76 11.97 -11.49
N SER A 25 -6.77 12.71 -11.96
CA SER A 25 -6.65 13.15 -13.36
C SER A 25 -5.47 12.44 -14.00
N GLU A 26 -5.76 11.54 -14.93
CA GLU A 26 -4.75 10.80 -15.68
C GLU A 26 -3.77 11.74 -16.40
N THR A 27 -4.28 12.80 -17.01
CA THR A 27 -3.45 13.79 -17.72
C THR A 27 -2.49 14.48 -16.77
N ARG A 28 -2.97 14.91 -15.60
CA ARG A 28 -2.14 15.54 -14.58
C ARG A 28 -1.15 14.55 -14.01
N PHE A 29 -1.56 13.34 -13.68
CA PHE A 29 -0.66 12.32 -13.17
C PHE A 29 0.47 12.00 -14.16
N LYS A 30 0.18 11.85 -15.45
CA LYS A 30 1.20 11.65 -16.49
C LYS A 30 2.18 12.80 -16.58
N LYS A 31 1.68 14.05 -16.43
CA LYS A 31 2.54 15.25 -16.40
C LYS A 31 3.49 15.16 -15.20
N TYR A 32 2.98 14.93 -13.98
CA TYR A 32 3.82 14.85 -12.77
C TYR A 32 4.77 13.66 -12.80
N LEU A 33 4.32 12.51 -13.28
CA LEU A 33 5.21 11.36 -13.44
C LEU A 33 6.42 11.74 -14.31
N LYS A 34 6.19 12.40 -15.43
CA LYS A 34 7.24 12.81 -16.38
C LYS A 34 8.12 13.93 -15.84
N GLU A 35 7.52 14.98 -15.27
CA GLU A 35 8.22 16.23 -14.97
C GLU A 35 8.81 16.28 -13.56
N LEU A 36 8.30 15.44 -12.65
CA LEU A 36 8.71 15.46 -11.24
C LEU A 36 9.15 14.08 -10.74
N PHE A 37 8.26 13.08 -10.74
CA PHE A 37 8.53 11.82 -10.01
C PHE A 37 9.62 10.99 -10.67
N VAL A 38 9.65 10.90 -11.98
CA VAL A 38 10.72 10.19 -12.71
C VAL A 38 12.07 10.90 -12.55
N PRO A 39 12.20 12.22 -12.78
CA PRO A 39 13.46 12.93 -12.50
C PRO A 39 13.94 12.81 -11.06
N MET A 40 13.02 12.84 -10.08
CA MET A 40 13.39 12.61 -8.67
C MET A 40 13.93 11.20 -8.44
N ALA A 41 13.26 10.18 -9.00
CA ALA A 41 13.73 8.81 -8.88
C ALA A 41 15.12 8.62 -9.50
N GLU A 42 15.35 9.16 -10.70
CA GLU A 42 16.67 9.14 -11.34
C GLU A 42 17.73 9.84 -10.50
N TYR A 43 17.38 10.98 -9.90
CA TYR A 43 18.29 11.70 -9.02
C TYR A 43 18.70 10.87 -7.80
N PHE A 44 17.74 10.25 -7.10
CA PHE A 44 18.05 9.39 -5.95
C PHE A 44 18.87 8.16 -6.35
N ILE A 45 18.56 7.54 -7.48
CA ILE A 45 19.34 6.41 -7.99
C ILE A 45 20.76 6.86 -8.32
N SER A 46 20.95 8.05 -8.88
CA SER A 46 22.30 8.61 -9.16
C SER A 46 23.14 8.84 -7.88
N LYS A 47 22.48 8.87 -6.72
CA LYS A 47 23.12 8.94 -5.41
C LYS A 47 23.31 7.59 -4.73
N GLY A 48 23.07 6.49 -5.45
CA GLY A 48 23.23 5.14 -4.95
C GLY A 48 22.05 4.64 -4.09
N MET A 49 20.89 5.30 -4.17
CA MET A 49 19.68 4.89 -3.44
C MET A 49 18.76 4.05 -4.31
N TYR A 50 18.00 3.16 -3.69
CA TYR A 50 16.83 2.55 -4.29
C TYR A 50 15.59 3.40 -4.04
N VAL A 51 14.63 3.35 -4.96
CA VAL A 51 13.40 4.13 -4.87
C VAL A 51 12.19 3.20 -4.85
N VAL A 52 11.38 3.29 -3.81
CA VAL A 52 10.05 2.66 -3.77
C VAL A 52 9.03 3.72 -4.16
N MET A 53 8.35 3.51 -5.29
CA MET A 53 7.26 4.37 -5.75
C MET A 53 5.93 3.87 -5.16
N ARG A 54 5.13 4.79 -4.65
CA ARG A 54 3.82 4.54 -4.04
C ARG A 54 2.75 5.35 -4.76
N PRO A 55 1.49 4.87 -4.84
CA PRO A 55 0.43 5.61 -5.51
C PRO A 55 0.08 6.90 -4.76
N PRO A 56 -0.61 7.84 -5.42
CA PRO A 56 -1.15 9.02 -4.76
C PRO A 56 -2.18 8.65 -3.68
N GLY A 57 -2.20 9.43 -2.60
CA GLY A 57 -3.17 9.28 -1.52
C GLY A 57 -2.92 8.10 -0.59
N VAL A 58 -3.87 7.83 0.25
CA VAL A 58 -3.91 6.70 1.17
C VAL A 58 -5.08 5.79 0.83
N CYS A 59 -5.01 4.53 1.25
CA CYS A 59 -6.17 3.65 1.13
C CYS A 59 -7.37 4.22 1.91
N PRO A 60 -8.58 4.08 1.37
CA PRO A 60 -9.79 4.37 2.13
C PRO A 60 -9.85 3.51 3.40
N HIS A 61 -10.11 4.14 4.51
CA HIS A 61 -10.25 3.45 5.81
C HIS A 61 -11.36 4.05 6.65
N ALA A 62 -11.82 3.30 7.64
CA ALA A 62 -12.82 3.77 8.59
C ALA A 62 -12.25 4.92 9.44
N GLY A 63 -13.06 5.91 9.75
CA GLY A 63 -12.73 6.97 10.69
C GLY A 63 -12.90 8.39 10.17
N ASP A 64 -13.14 8.56 8.87
CA ASP A 64 -13.19 9.90 8.25
C ASP A 64 -14.61 10.38 7.94
N THR A 65 -15.63 9.62 8.30
CA THR A 65 -17.02 10.04 8.20
C THR A 65 -17.70 10.02 9.57
N GLU A 66 -18.67 10.91 9.77
CA GLU A 66 -19.49 10.96 11.00
C GLU A 66 -20.18 9.60 11.32
N ASP A 67 -20.34 8.75 10.32
CA ASP A 67 -20.96 7.44 10.46
C ASP A 67 -19.99 6.33 10.88
N ASN A 68 -18.71 6.57 10.93
CA ASN A 68 -17.65 5.68 11.46
C ASN A 68 -17.80 4.19 11.06
N ARG A 69 -18.55 3.90 10.00
CA ARG A 69 -18.86 2.57 9.54
C ARG A 69 -18.03 2.24 8.31
N TYR A 70 -16.82 1.81 8.61
CA TYR A 70 -16.03 0.93 7.74
C TYR A 70 -15.95 1.35 6.29
N LEU A 71 -15.28 2.46 6.03
CA LEU A 71 -14.67 2.66 4.74
C LEU A 71 -13.50 1.68 4.67
N GLY A 72 -13.71 0.61 3.95
CA GLY A 72 -12.71 -0.34 3.58
C GLY A 72 -12.69 -0.43 2.07
N ILE A 73 -11.77 -1.20 1.55
CA ILE A 73 -11.73 -1.52 0.12
C ILE A 73 -12.64 -2.71 -0.18
N GLU A 74 -13.10 -2.80 -1.44
CA GLU A 74 -13.96 -3.86 -1.94
C GLU A 74 -13.53 -4.22 -3.37
N LEU A 75 -13.67 -5.49 -3.76
CA LEU A 75 -13.36 -5.91 -5.13
C LEU A 75 -14.18 -5.12 -6.14
N GLY A 76 -13.49 -4.51 -7.10
CA GLY A 76 -14.10 -3.71 -8.17
C GLY A 76 -14.53 -2.30 -7.73
N ASP A 77 -14.08 -1.83 -6.57
CA ASP A 77 -14.36 -0.48 -6.11
C ASP A 77 -13.59 0.59 -6.91
N SER A 78 -13.96 1.84 -6.71
CA SER A 78 -13.32 2.97 -7.39
C SER A 78 -11.84 3.11 -7.04
N TYR A 79 -11.43 2.67 -5.85
CA TYR A 79 -10.04 2.70 -5.44
C TYR A 79 -9.21 1.64 -6.18
N GLN A 80 -9.73 0.43 -6.38
CA GLN A 80 -9.07 -0.58 -7.22
C GLN A 80 -8.92 -0.12 -8.66
N GLU A 81 -9.97 0.48 -9.24
CA GLU A 81 -9.91 1.07 -10.58
C GLU A 81 -8.85 2.17 -10.69
N PHE A 82 -8.76 3.03 -9.68
CA PHE A 82 -7.72 4.05 -9.58
C PHE A 82 -6.32 3.44 -9.54
N LEU A 83 -6.08 2.44 -8.69
CA LEU A 83 -4.79 1.76 -8.60
C LEU A 83 -4.41 1.09 -9.92
N LEU A 84 -5.35 0.43 -10.58
CA LEU A 84 -5.14 -0.16 -11.90
C LEU A 84 -4.70 0.87 -12.93
N LYS A 85 -5.30 2.07 -12.95
CA LYS A 85 -4.91 3.16 -13.84
C LYS A 85 -3.51 3.71 -13.51
N VAL A 86 -3.24 3.95 -12.22
CA VAL A 86 -1.94 4.46 -11.78
C VAL A 86 -0.83 3.50 -12.19
N TRP A 87 -0.99 2.22 -11.86
CA TRP A 87 0.06 1.22 -12.12
C TRP A 87 0.17 0.86 -13.60
N ASP A 88 -0.90 0.97 -14.38
CA ASP A 88 -0.83 0.85 -15.83
C ASP A 88 0.05 1.95 -16.44
N ILE A 89 -0.11 3.20 -15.99
CA ILE A 89 0.69 4.35 -16.45
C ILE A 89 2.15 4.20 -16.03
N VAL A 90 2.40 3.89 -14.74
CA VAL A 90 3.75 3.83 -14.16
C VAL A 90 4.55 2.68 -14.79
N SER A 91 3.95 1.49 -14.89
CA SER A 91 4.62 0.31 -15.42
C SER A 91 4.92 0.36 -16.94
N GLN A 92 4.30 1.27 -17.66
CA GLN A 92 4.60 1.53 -19.08
C GLN A 92 5.66 2.63 -19.29
N ASN A 93 6.01 3.39 -18.26
CA ASN A 93 7.01 4.44 -18.39
C ASN A 93 8.39 3.86 -18.69
N ALA A 94 9.02 4.32 -19.78
CA ALA A 94 10.26 3.74 -20.30
C ALA A 94 11.47 3.85 -19.33
N VAL A 95 11.48 4.85 -18.45
CA VAL A 95 12.55 5.03 -17.46
C VAL A 95 12.32 4.17 -16.22
N VAL A 96 11.06 3.97 -15.85
CA VAL A 96 10.66 3.22 -14.66
C VAL A 96 10.65 1.71 -14.90
N LYS A 97 10.11 1.31 -16.04
CA LYS A 97 9.93 -0.09 -16.43
C LYS A 97 11.26 -0.83 -16.47
N ASN A 98 11.33 -1.91 -15.71
CA ASN A 98 12.52 -2.77 -15.60
C ASN A 98 13.78 -2.05 -15.07
N ASN A 99 13.63 -0.88 -14.46
CA ASN A 99 14.74 -0.20 -13.80
C ASN A 99 15.04 -0.90 -12.47
N PRO A 100 16.25 -1.48 -12.28
CA PRO A 100 16.55 -2.25 -11.07
C PRO A 100 16.63 -1.39 -9.81
N GLY A 101 16.74 -0.07 -9.95
CA GLY A 101 16.73 0.87 -8.83
C GLY A 101 15.33 1.29 -8.38
N ILE A 102 14.27 0.86 -9.08
CA ILE A 102 12.89 1.26 -8.80
C ILE A 102 12.05 0.06 -8.44
N MET A 103 11.33 0.17 -7.33
CA MET A 103 10.36 -0.79 -6.80
C MET A 103 8.99 -0.13 -6.67
N PHE A 104 7.94 -0.93 -6.58
CA PHE A 104 6.56 -0.46 -6.45
C PHE A 104 5.96 -0.95 -5.13
N GLU A 105 5.32 -0.09 -4.38
CA GLU A 105 4.46 -0.43 -3.26
C GLU A 105 3.03 -0.12 -3.68
N LEU A 106 2.19 -1.15 -3.80
CA LEU A 106 0.94 -1.09 -4.57
C LEU A 106 -0.12 -0.17 -3.99
N ALA A 107 -0.16 -0.02 -2.67
CA ALA A 107 -1.07 0.88 -1.96
C ALA A 107 -0.46 1.27 -0.62
N ASN A 108 -0.99 2.35 -0.01
CA ASN A 108 -0.57 2.79 1.31
C ASN A 108 -1.62 2.40 2.36
N GLU A 109 -1.23 1.52 3.26
CA GLU A 109 -1.92 1.19 4.52
C GLU A 109 -3.40 0.80 4.37
N PRO A 110 -3.75 -0.24 3.60
CA PRO A 110 -5.09 -0.81 3.67
C PRO A 110 -5.44 -1.23 5.11
N VAL A 111 -6.64 -0.88 5.56
CA VAL A 111 -7.08 -1.21 6.93
C VAL A 111 -8.06 -2.36 6.91
N HIS A 112 -9.12 -2.24 6.13
CA HIS A 112 -10.17 -3.24 6.01
C HIS A 112 -10.47 -3.55 4.56
N ILE A 113 -10.87 -4.79 4.31
CA ILE A 113 -11.45 -5.22 3.03
C ILE A 113 -12.76 -5.96 3.30
N LYS A 114 -13.72 -5.82 2.40
CA LYS A 114 -14.93 -6.62 2.43
C LYS A 114 -14.58 -8.09 2.09
N GLY A 115 -14.78 -8.95 3.06
CA GLY A 115 -14.53 -10.38 2.91
C GLY A 115 -15.57 -11.10 2.05
N THR A 116 -15.33 -12.38 1.76
CA THR A 116 -16.28 -13.24 1.05
C THR A 116 -17.58 -13.49 1.82
N ASP A 117 -17.57 -13.24 3.13
CA ASP A 117 -18.74 -13.28 4.01
C ASP A 117 -19.56 -11.97 3.98
N GLY A 118 -19.17 -11.00 3.18
CA GLY A 118 -19.83 -9.69 3.03
C GLY A 118 -19.53 -8.70 4.14
N LYS A 119 -18.65 -9.03 5.10
CA LYS A 119 -18.27 -8.14 6.20
C LYS A 119 -16.92 -7.51 5.94
N TYR A 120 -16.75 -6.29 6.40
CA TYR A 120 -15.44 -5.65 6.40
C TYR A 120 -14.60 -6.13 7.59
N GLY A 121 -13.34 -6.45 7.33
CA GLY A 121 -12.39 -6.87 8.36
C GLY A 121 -10.95 -6.52 8.01
N GLY A 122 -10.09 -6.50 9.03
CA GLY A 122 -8.66 -6.25 8.92
C GLY A 122 -7.80 -7.51 8.92
N ASP A 123 -8.41 -8.68 9.07
CA ASP A 123 -7.73 -9.97 9.09
C ASP A 123 -8.71 -11.11 8.73
N GLY A 124 -8.23 -12.35 8.82
CA GLY A 124 -9.05 -13.55 8.63
C GLY A 124 -9.16 -14.00 7.18
N ASP A 125 -9.50 -15.28 7.02
CA ASP A 125 -9.53 -15.99 5.75
C ASP A 125 -10.45 -15.34 4.71
N ALA A 126 -11.67 -14.98 5.10
CA ALA A 126 -12.63 -14.32 4.21
C ALA A 126 -12.09 -13.00 3.61
N CYS A 127 -11.34 -12.24 4.40
CA CYS A 127 -10.71 -11.00 3.96
C CYS A 127 -9.53 -11.28 3.02
N PHE A 128 -8.68 -12.24 3.35
CA PHE A 128 -7.49 -12.52 2.55
C PHE A 128 -7.79 -13.18 1.20
N ILE A 129 -8.89 -13.94 1.06
CA ILE A 129 -9.39 -14.38 -0.25
C ILE A 129 -9.62 -13.18 -1.18
N ASN A 130 -10.27 -12.13 -0.68
CA ASN A 130 -10.54 -10.94 -1.49
C ASN A 130 -9.31 -10.03 -1.60
N MET A 131 -8.46 -9.96 -0.58
CA MET A 131 -7.20 -9.23 -0.62
C MET A 131 -6.27 -9.78 -1.72
N GLN A 132 -6.16 -11.11 -1.80
CA GLN A 132 -5.42 -11.79 -2.86
C GLN A 132 -5.94 -11.38 -4.25
N LYS A 133 -7.25 -11.48 -4.48
CA LYS A 133 -7.86 -11.12 -5.79
C LYS A 133 -7.67 -9.65 -6.11
N TYR A 134 -7.80 -8.78 -5.10
CA TYR A 134 -7.67 -7.33 -5.26
C TYR A 134 -6.28 -6.95 -5.77
N PHE A 135 -5.24 -7.41 -5.10
CA PHE A 135 -3.87 -7.06 -5.47
C PHE A 135 -3.30 -7.92 -6.60
N GLN A 136 -3.78 -9.16 -6.78
CA GLN A 136 -3.42 -9.96 -7.95
C GLN A 136 -3.78 -9.25 -9.25
N ALA A 137 -4.97 -8.66 -9.34
CA ALA A 137 -5.37 -7.90 -10.52
C ALA A 137 -4.41 -6.75 -10.86
N ILE A 138 -3.87 -6.09 -9.84
CA ILE A 138 -2.89 -5.00 -10.02
C ILE A 138 -1.53 -5.56 -10.45
N VAL A 139 -1.08 -6.65 -9.82
CA VAL A 139 0.15 -7.35 -10.22
C VAL A 139 0.06 -7.81 -11.67
N ASP A 140 -1.05 -8.41 -12.05
CA ASP A 140 -1.28 -8.90 -13.42
C ASP A 140 -1.26 -7.75 -14.44
N LYS A 141 -1.82 -6.60 -14.09
CA LYS A 141 -1.76 -5.39 -14.90
C LYS A 141 -0.32 -4.95 -15.15
N ILE A 142 0.49 -4.86 -14.09
CA ILE A 142 1.91 -4.49 -14.17
C ILE A 142 2.69 -5.50 -15.02
N ARG A 143 2.50 -6.79 -14.75
CA ARG A 143 3.19 -7.87 -15.48
C ARG A 143 2.73 -7.96 -16.94
N GLY A 144 1.46 -7.68 -17.22
CA GLY A 144 0.92 -7.58 -18.59
C GLY A 144 1.62 -6.49 -19.44
N ASN A 145 2.14 -5.46 -18.79
CA ASN A 145 2.98 -4.45 -19.44
C ASN A 145 4.45 -4.89 -19.61
N ALA A 146 4.78 -6.15 -19.38
CA ALA A 146 6.14 -6.69 -19.37
C ALA A 146 7.10 -5.91 -18.44
N CYS A 147 6.58 -5.48 -17.30
CA CYS A 147 7.31 -4.76 -16.26
C CYS A 147 7.64 -5.73 -15.12
N ASN A 148 8.93 -5.95 -14.86
CA ASN A 148 9.44 -6.94 -13.90
C ASN A 148 10.05 -6.31 -12.63
N ASN A 149 9.78 -5.04 -12.37
CA ASN A 149 10.21 -4.38 -11.14
C ASN A 149 9.71 -5.17 -9.90
N ILE A 150 10.45 -5.06 -8.80
CA ILE A 150 10.01 -5.62 -7.53
C ILE A 150 8.71 -4.93 -7.10
N ILE A 151 7.74 -5.74 -6.72
CA ILE A 151 6.44 -5.28 -6.22
C ILE A 151 6.34 -5.62 -4.74
N TRP A 152 6.04 -4.62 -3.94
CA TRP A 152 5.71 -4.74 -2.53
C TRP A 152 4.19 -4.71 -2.38
N VAL A 153 3.63 -5.85 -1.98
CA VAL A 153 2.19 -6.01 -1.74
C VAL A 153 1.89 -5.60 -0.30
N PRO A 154 0.87 -4.75 -0.07
CA PRO A 154 0.48 -4.37 1.28
C PRO A 154 -0.36 -5.46 1.95
N GLY A 155 -0.31 -5.52 3.27
CA GLY A 155 -1.25 -6.27 4.11
C GLY A 155 -2.43 -5.42 4.55
N LEU A 156 -3.30 -5.98 5.37
CA LEU A 156 -4.39 -5.29 6.05
C LEU A 156 -3.91 -4.68 7.38
N GLY A 157 -4.85 -4.06 8.12
CA GLY A 157 -4.58 -3.51 9.44
C GLY A 157 -3.41 -2.52 9.46
N TRP A 158 -3.42 -1.51 8.59
CA TRP A 158 -2.34 -0.53 8.44
C TRP A 158 -1.00 -1.17 8.00
N GLN A 159 -1.07 -2.15 7.12
CA GLN A 159 0.09 -2.95 6.67
C GLN A 159 0.79 -3.68 7.82
N SER A 160 0.03 -4.24 8.75
CA SER A 160 0.53 -5.05 9.86
C SER A 160 0.06 -6.51 9.83
N GLN A 161 -0.96 -6.83 9.03
CA GLN A 161 -1.59 -8.17 8.97
C GLN A 161 -1.29 -8.85 7.64
N TYR A 162 -0.58 -9.98 7.70
CA TYR A 162 -0.10 -10.69 6.50
C TYR A 162 -0.36 -12.20 6.54
N SER A 163 -0.71 -12.75 7.69
CA SER A 163 -0.79 -14.20 7.92
C SER A 163 -1.66 -14.95 6.90
N GLY A 164 -2.71 -14.30 6.38
CA GLY A 164 -3.59 -14.92 5.38
C GLY A 164 -2.97 -15.09 3.99
N TYR A 165 -1.89 -14.39 3.67
CA TYR A 165 -1.16 -14.62 2.42
C TYR A 165 -0.42 -15.96 2.38
N LYS A 166 -0.26 -16.63 3.50
CA LYS A 166 0.25 -18.00 3.55
C LYS A 166 -0.61 -18.95 2.72
N ASP A 167 -1.94 -18.80 2.84
CA ASP A 167 -2.92 -19.67 2.18
C ASP A 167 -3.48 -19.04 0.89
N HIS A 168 -3.46 -17.71 0.79
CA HIS A 168 -3.96 -16.94 -0.36
C HIS A 168 -2.83 -16.15 -1.01
N ARG A 169 -1.90 -16.85 -1.65
CA ARG A 169 -0.67 -16.25 -2.21
C ARG A 169 -0.94 -15.34 -3.39
N ILE A 170 -0.15 -14.28 -3.47
CA ILE A 170 -0.02 -13.48 -4.69
C ILE A 170 0.94 -14.21 -5.63
N GLU A 171 0.48 -14.49 -6.83
CA GLU A 171 1.25 -15.20 -7.84
C GLU A 171 2.12 -14.24 -8.66
N GLY A 172 3.30 -14.69 -9.04
CA GLY A 172 4.23 -13.95 -9.89
C GLY A 172 5.66 -13.91 -9.36
N GLY A 173 6.59 -13.44 -10.20
CA GLY A 173 7.98 -13.22 -9.81
C GLY A 173 8.20 -11.82 -9.23
N ASN A 174 9.28 -11.66 -8.45
CA ASN A 174 9.68 -10.39 -7.86
C ASN A 174 8.58 -9.75 -6.99
N ILE A 175 7.93 -10.56 -6.16
CA ILE A 175 6.89 -10.15 -5.20
C ILE A 175 7.48 -10.20 -3.79
N GLY A 176 7.25 -9.16 -3.01
CA GLY A 176 7.53 -9.08 -1.59
C GLY A 176 6.36 -8.43 -0.85
N PHE A 177 6.46 -8.38 0.47
CA PHE A 177 5.45 -7.75 1.33
C PHE A 177 6.05 -6.56 2.05
N ALA A 178 5.33 -5.42 2.04
CA ALA A 178 5.75 -4.19 2.72
C ALA A 178 5.09 -4.10 4.09
N VAL A 179 5.83 -4.41 5.13
CA VAL A 179 5.33 -4.30 6.51
C VAL A 179 5.65 -2.90 7.04
N HIS A 180 4.62 -2.19 7.52
CA HIS A 180 4.79 -0.96 8.25
C HIS A 180 4.93 -1.25 9.74
N CYS A 181 6.06 -0.88 10.30
CA CYS A 181 6.38 -1.10 11.70
C CYS A 181 6.92 0.18 12.32
N TYR A 182 6.27 0.64 13.37
CA TYR A 182 6.70 1.78 14.17
C TYR A 182 7.19 1.33 15.55
N PRO A 183 7.98 2.15 16.25
CA PRO A 183 8.32 1.90 17.66
C PRO A 183 7.04 1.63 18.48
N GLY A 184 7.07 0.60 19.32
CA GLY A 184 5.91 0.14 20.08
C GLY A 184 5.03 -0.90 19.38
N TRP A 185 5.10 -1.02 18.05
CA TRP A 185 4.39 -2.07 17.34
C TRP A 185 4.99 -3.46 17.64
N TYR A 186 4.14 -4.46 17.68
CA TYR A 186 4.53 -5.84 17.99
C TYR A 186 5.27 -6.01 19.35
N GLY A 187 5.11 -5.03 20.26
CA GLY A 187 5.80 -5.06 21.55
C GLY A 187 7.26 -4.64 21.50
N SER A 188 7.68 -3.89 20.49
CA SER A 188 9.07 -3.46 20.33
C SER A 188 9.52 -2.37 21.30
N ASP A 189 8.58 -1.64 21.94
CA ASP A 189 8.87 -0.52 22.84
C ASP A 189 8.63 -0.94 24.30
N ALA A 190 9.70 -0.89 25.11
CA ALA A 190 9.65 -1.22 26.52
C ALA A 190 8.88 -0.19 27.37
N GLU A 191 8.79 1.04 26.92
CA GLU A 191 8.12 2.13 27.64
C GLU A 191 6.63 2.24 27.30
N GLN A 192 6.19 1.59 26.24
CA GLN A 192 4.82 1.66 25.75
C GLN A 192 3.97 0.57 26.38
N ASP A 193 3.41 0.87 27.55
CA ASP A 193 2.47 0.00 28.27
C ASP A 193 1.01 0.17 27.82
N SER A 194 0.79 0.88 26.72
CA SER A 194 -0.56 1.33 26.35
C SER A 194 -1.37 0.30 25.55
N GLY A 195 -0.78 -0.78 25.11
CA GLY A 195 -1.48 -1.74 24.23
C GLY A 195 -1.84 -1.18 22.86
N GLU A 196 -1.38 0.02 22.55
CA GLU A 196 -1.48 0.58 21.20
C GLU A 196 -0.46 -0.11 20.30
N GLY A 197 -0.90 -0.58 19.20
CA GLY A 197 -0.12 -1.52 18.44
C GLY A 197 -0.16 -2.89 19.11
N ASN A 198 -0.48 -3.86 18.42
CA ASN A 198 -0.68 -5.26 18.80
C ASN A 198 0.44 -5.90 19.65
N GLY A 199 1.18 -5.08 20.37
CA GLY A 199 2.22 -5.48 21.27
C GLY A 199 1.67 -5.98 22.59
N SER A 200 2.49 -6.69 23.30
CA SER A 200 2.19 -7.16 24.63
C SER A 200 2.16 -5.99 25.62
N SER A 201 1.16 -5.96 26.47
CA SER A 201 1.06 -5.06 27.62
C SER A 201 2.12 -5.31 28.72
N THR A 202 3.07 -6.21 28.51
CA THR A 202 3.98 -6.71 29.55
C THR A 202 5.43 -6.31 29.33
N GLY A 203 5.68 -5.13 28.86
CA GLY A 203 7.02 -4.65 28.55
C GLY A 203 7.44 -4.95 27.10
N GLY A 204 8.32 -4.12 26.58
CA GLY A 204 8.82 -4.22 25.24
C GLY A 204 10.11 -5.01 25.10
N GLY A 205 10.69 -4.96 23.90
CA GLY A 205 11.96 -5.58 23.58
C GLY A 205 11.85 -6.63 22.48
N TYR A 206 12.96 -7.31 22.24
CA TYR A 206 13.06 -8.24 21.11
C TYR A 206 12.09 -9.43 21.20
N GLU A 207 12.01 -10.08 22.36
CA GLU A 207 11.14 -11.27 22.50
C GLU A 207 9.64 -10.94 22.39
N PRO A 208 9.11 -9.87 23.01
CA PRO A 208 7.75 -9.43 22.77
C PRO A 208 7.51 -9.03 21.29
N PHE A 209 8.45 -8.35 20.67
CA PHE A 209 8.41 -8.03 19.24
C PHE A 209 8.33 -9.31 18.39
N GLN A 210 9.21 -10.28 18.64
CA GLN A 210 9.23 -11.55 17.90
C GLN A 210 7.86 -12.26 17.98
N ARG A 211 7.29 -12.37 19.17
CA ARG A 211 5.97 -13.00 19.35
C ARG A 211 4.86 -12.25 18.64
N GLY A 212 4.88 -10.91 18.69
CA GLY A 212 3.91 -10.07 17.99
C GLY A 212 4.05 -10.20 16.47
N TRP A 213 5.28 -10.20 15.99
CA TRP A 213 5.60 -10.37 14.58
C TRP A 213 5.12 -11.74 14.07
N ASP A 214 5.51 -12.83 14.74
CA ASP A 214 5.14 -14.21 14.37
C ASP A 214 3.62 -14.42 14.34
N LYS A 215 2.89 -13.72 15.18
CA LYS A 215 1.43 -13.78 15.21
C LYS A 215 0.76 -13.07 14.05
N GLN A 216 1.30 -11.96 13.58
CA GLN A 216 0.60 -11.04 12.67
C GLN A 216 1.18 -11.03 11.27
N VAL A 217 2.45 -11.23 11.16
CA VAL A 217 3.16 -11.26 9.86
C VAL A 217 3.38 -12.72 9.44
N GLY A 218 3.62 -13.60 10.37
CA GLY A 218 3.77 -15.04 10.15
C GLY A 218 5.15 -15.49 10.10
#